data_3c750c65d8a43ee0aee95efd14c8a2f6
#
_entry.id   3c750c65d8a43ee0aee95efd14c8a2f6
#
_cell.length_a   1.000
_cell.length_b   1.000
_cell.length_c   1.000
_cell.angle_alpha   90.00
_cell.angle_beta   90.00
_cell.angle_gamma   90.00
#
_symmetry.space_group_name_H-M   'P 1'
#
loop_
_entity.id
_entity.type
_entity.pdbx_description
1 polymer ?
#
loop_
_entity_poly.entity_id
_entity_poly.type
_entity_poly.pdbx_seq_one_letter_code
_entity_poly.pdbx_strand_id
1 'polypeptide(L)'
;MTDRKSTGGALDRRTTLKLGAAGLGAAAFGFPAIVRAQTDAIRIGHLTPMTGFLGALGGYAVLGIKMAEEEINQAGGVMGRPIQVISEDSINPDTAATKAQRMLDRDGAAFLMGEISSASALAISQVAARNKRLFLSIGARSDTLRGKSCNKYMFCVDIPNTVMVNAVGSALLRDNMVKGKRFVTLTADYVFGHDLLRAAKAFFAAHGGNLVGDELVATDVTDFSPYLLKIRQARPDVVCSNLAGNQVTNLIKQYAEFGLPYPIVGFNLNTADAWAAGEGNLSGTWPTVWYHTLDTPGSKAFVEKFVKKNGKPPENHAWIQYISLKLMAEAMNAAKSTDSETLGAYLEKGTQFDILKARKAYFRAWDHQLIQEAYPFTVKPKAQIKDKWDMLQLGAAVPNPDQPLESIYPTREQNPCSL
;
A
#
# COMPACT_ATOMS: atom_id res chain seq x y z
N MET A 1 65.39 43.15 24.54
CA MET A 1 65.10 44.20 25.56
C MET A 1 63.93 43.68 26.37
N THR A 2 64.31 43.26 27.51
CA THR A 2 63.71 43.35 28.85
C THR A 2 62.38 42.60 29.03
N ASP A 3 62.40 41.43 29.59
CA ASP A 3 62.69 41.02 30.99
C ASP A 3 61.60 41.44 32.01
N ARG A 4 60.93 40.48 32.62
CA ARG A 4 60.81 40.16 34.06
C ARG A 4 59.49 39.43 34.35
N LYS A 5 59.61 38.15 34.72
CA LYS A 5 59.65 37.55 36.08
C LYS A 5 58.32 37.80 36.86
N SER A 6 57.59 36.71 37.12
CA SER A 6 57.63 35.73 38.22
C SER A 6 56.85 36.19 39.45
N THR A 7 55.98 35.34 39.95
CA THR A 7 55.96 34.64 41.27
C THR A 7 54.54 34.13 41.46
N GLY A 8 54.18 32.89 41.68
CA GLY A 8 54.61 32.03 42.71
C GLY A 8 53.73 32.24 43.96
N GLY A 9 52.73 31.34 44.17
CA GLY A 9 51.94 31.31 45.40
C GLY A 9 51.07 30.06 45.49
N ALA A 10 51.72 28.99 45.93
CA ALA A 10 50.98 27.82 46.44
C ALA A 10 50.35 28.16 47.76
N LEU A 11 49.07 27.89 47.96
CA LEU A 11 48.40 27.91 49.26
C LEU A 11 47.81 26.53 49.59
N ASP A 12 48.32 26.09 50.65
CA ASP A 12 48.32 24.88 51.46
C ASP A 12 46.90 24.34 51.76
N ARG A 13 46.84 23.02 51.74
CA ARG A 13 45.80 22.21 52.30
C ARG A 13 45.98 22.11 53.79
N ARG A 14 45.24 22.86 54.58
CA ARG A 14 44.91 22.57 55.99
C ARG A 14 44.36 23.82 56.66
N THR A 15 43.11 23.75 57.01
CA THR A 15 42.38 24.51 58.02
C THR A 15 41.03 24.92 57.43
N THR A 16 39.95 24.27 57.73
CA THR A 16 39.12 24.53 58.91
C THR A 16 38.01 23.49 59.02
N LEU A 17 38.13 22.65 59.99
CA LEU A 17 36.98 22.05 60.69
C LEU A 17 36.64 23.04 61.81
N LYS A 18 35.40 23.43 61.90
CA LYS A 18 34.58 23.61 63.09
C LYS A 18 33.52 24.72 62.93
N LEU A 19 32.32 24.39 63.47
CA LEU A 19 31.11 25.21 63.72
C LEU A 19 30.15 25.29 62.51
N GLY A 20 28.90 24.88 62.60
CA GLY A 20 28.08 24.61 63.77
C GLY A 20 26.77 23.96 63.30
N ALA A 21 26.27 23.08 64.10
CA ALA A 21 24.94 22.52 63.98
C ALA A 21 23.88 23.54 64.29
N ALA A 22 22.94 23.79 63.36
CA ALA A 22 21.61 24.28 63.68
C ALA A 22 20.66 23.81 62.61
N GLY A 23 19.71 22.98 63.01
CA GLY A 23 18.78 22.32 62.14
C GLY A 23 17.73 23.22 61.52
N LEU A 24 17.19 22.74 60.44
CA LEU A 24 15.80 22.94 60.07
C LEU A 24 15.45 21.89 59.03
N GLY A 25 14.53 21.01 59.43
CA GLY A 25 14.04 19.95 58.58
C GLY A 25 13.30 20.51 57.39
N ALA A 26 13.85 20.28 56.19
CA ALA A 26 13.13 20.36 54.93
C ALA A 26 12.63 18.94 54.64
N ALA A 27 11.35 18.71 54.82
CA ALA A 27 10.67 17.50 54.37
C ALA A 27 10.88 17.45 52.84
N ALA A 28 11.78 16.56 52.41
CA ALA A 28 11.91 16.18 51.02
C ALA A 28 10.62 15.43 50.65
N PHE A 29 9.65 16.13 50.12
CA PHE A 29 8.60 15.51 49.30
C PHE A 29 9.30 14.90 48.10
N GLY A 30 9.75 13.68 48.23
CA GLY A 30 10.16 12.83 47.13
C GLY A 30 8.93 12.62 46.25
N PHE A 31 8.79 13.44 45.21
CA PHE A 31 7.98 13.05 44.08
C PHE A 31 8.54 11.70 43.61
N PRO A 32 7.72 10.65 43.51
CA PRO A 32 8.20 9.45 42.87
C PRO A 32 8.58 9.85 41.44
N ALA A 33 9.88 9.90 41.16
CA ALA A 33 10.36 9.90 39.79
C ALA A 33 9.79 8.61 39.20
N ILE A 34 8.71 8.73 38.44
CA ILE A 34 8.24 7.66 37.56
C ILE A 34 9.36 7.53 36.55
N VAL A 35 10.35 6.68 36.87
CA VAL A 35 11.25 6.14 35.88
C VAL A 35 10.36 5.35 34.94
N ARG A 36 9.82 6.02 33.94
CA ARG A 36 9.28 5.33 32.76
C ARG A 36 10.45 4.53 32.23
N ALA A 37 10.50 3.26 32.57
CA ALA A 37 11.36 2.33 31.86
C ALA A 37 11.07 2.62 30.36
N GLN A 38 12.06 3.08 29.65
CA GLN A 38 11.97 3.35 28.21
C GLN A 38 11.75 1.97 27.59
N THR A 39 10.45 1.60 27.46
CA THR A 39 10.07 0.32 26.87
C THR A 39 10.57 0.36 25.43
N ASP A 40 11.43 -0.61 25.07
CA ASP A 40 11.95 -0.71 23.72
C ASP A 40 10.83 -0.67 22.69
N ALA A 41 10.97 0.19 21.69
CA ALA A 41 9.98 0.32 20.62
C ALA A 41 9.81 -1.01 19.87
N ILE A 42 8.58 -1.33 19.48
CA ILE A 42 8.31 -2.41 18.56
C ILE A 42 8.71 -1.93 17.17
N ARG A 43 9.77 -2.49 16.61
CA ARG A 43 10.27 -2.12 15.28
C ARG A 43 9.56 -2.90 14.20
N ILE A 44 9.19 -2.22 13.11
CA ILE A 44 8.47 -2.78 11.96
C ILE A 44 9.25 -2.39 10.71
N GLY A 45 9.67 -3.37 9.92
CA GLY A 45 10.33 -3.13 8.64
C GLY A 45 9.29 -2.80 7.57
N HIS A 46 9.43 -1.65 6.90
CA HIS A 46 8.55 -1.21 5.83
C HIS A 46 9.35 -0.98 4.55
N LEU A 47 9.01 -1.73 3.50
CA LEU A 47 9.61 -1.62 2.18
C LEU A 47 8.57 -1.18 1.17
N THR A 48 8.89 -0.18 0.36
CA THR A 48 8.03 0.33 -0.70
C THR A 48 8.86 1.01 -1.78
N PRO A 49 8.50 0.98 -3.07
CA PRO A 49 9.25 1.68 -4.11
C PRO A 49 9.10 3.19 -3.94
N MET A 50 10.18 3.88 -3.55
CA MET A 50 10.21 5.34 -3.42
C MET A 50 10.80 6.02 -4.67
N THR A 51 11.37 5.23 -5.56
CA THR A 51 11.96 5.65 -6.84
C THR A 51 11.45 4.77 -7.99
N GLY A 52 11.81 5.10 -9.23
CA GLY A 52 11.40 4.36 -10.41
C GLY A 52 9.92 4.57 -10.78
N PHE A 53 9.38 3.68 -11.62
CA PHE A 53 8.05 3.83 -12.21
C PHE A 53 6.87 3.76 -11.22
N LEU A 54 7.09 3.22 -10.02
CA LEU A 54 6.11 3.19 -8.93
C LEU A 54 6.39 4.23 -7.81
N GLY A 55 7.43 5.05 -7.96
CA GLY A 55 7.92 5.94 -6.90
C GLY A 55 6.88 6.94 -6.37
N ALA A 56 6.03 7.46 -7.23
CA ALA A 56 4.95 8.37 -6.84
C ALA A 56 3.96 7.70 -5.85
N LEU A 57 3.67 6.42 -6.07
CA LEU A 57 2.78 5.62 -5.22
C LEU A 57 3.44 5.33 -3.86
N GLY A 58 4.74 4.98 -3.87
CA GLY A 58 5.52 4.78 -2.65
C GLY A 58 5.62 6.03 -1.78
N GLY A 59 5.68 7.21 -2.40
CA GLY A 59 5.60 8.49 -1.67
C GLY A 59 4.32 8.61 -0.86
N TYR A 60 3.16 8.25 -1.40
CA TYR A 60 1.89 8.21 -0.67
C TYR A 60 1.86 7.10 0.39
N ALA A 61 2.43 5.94 0.10
CA ALA A 61 2.54 4.84 1.05
C ALA A 61 3.27 5.26 2.33
N VAL A 62 4.40 5.98 2.20
CA VAL A 62 5.18 6.52 3.33
C VAL A 62 4.38 7.55 4.14
N LEU A 63 3.60 8.41 3.48
CA LEU A 63 2.76 9.39 4.19
C LEU A 63 1.67 8.70 5.01
N GLY A 64 1.03 7.67 4.45
CA GLY A 64 -0.02 6.92 5.12
C GLY A 64 0.48 6.16 6.35
N ILE A 65 1.59 5.42 6.20
CA ILE A 65 2.11 4.61 7.31
C ILE A 65 2.66 5.48 8.45
N LYS A 66 3.32 6.61 8.14
CA LYS A 66 3.78 7.58 9.15
C LYS A 66 2.61 8.18 9.94
N MET A 67 1.52 8.51 9.28
CA MET A 67 0.33 9.02 9.97
C MET A 67 -0.26 7.99 10.92
N ALA A 68 -0.31 6.71 10.51
CA ALA A 68 -0.77 5.62 11.39
C ALA A 68 0.17 5.42 12.59
N GLU A 69 1.49 5.42 12.36
CA GLU A 69 2.51 5.29 13.42
C GLU A 69 2.34 6.39 14.48
N GLU A 70 2.20 7.64 14.06
CA GLU A 70 2.00 8.76 14.97
C GLU A 70 0.71 8.62 15.78
N GLU A 71 -0.41 8.30 15.14
CA GLU A 71 -1.69 8.12 15.84
C GLU A 71 -1.65 6.96 16.85
N ILE A 72 -1.03 5.84 16.49
CA ILE A 72 -0.87 4.69 17.38
C ILE A 72 -0.03 5.08 18.59
N ASN A 73 1.09 5.77 18.37
CA ASN A 73 1.98 6.20 19.45
C ASN A 73 1.33 7.25 20.36
N GLN A 74 0.57 8.19 19.80
CA GLN A 74 -0.21 9.17 20.58
C GLN A 74 -1.30 8.50 21.44
N ALA A 75 -1.86 7.38 20.98
CA ALA A 75 -2.83 6.59 21.71
C ALA A 75 -2.21 5.65 22.80
N GLY A 76 -0.89 5.73 23.02
CA GLY A 76 -0.17 4.94 24.03
C GLY A 76 0.58 3.73 23.46
N GLY A 77 0.68 3.61 22.12
CA GLY A 77 1.42 2.56 21.45
C GLY A 77 0.69 1.21 21.43
N VAL A 78 1.45 0.15 21.26
CA VAL A 78 0.98 -1.23 21.25
C VAL A 78 1.47 -1.94 22.53
N MET A 79 0.56 -2.49 23.30
CA MET A 79 0.85 -3.10 24.63
C MET A 79 1.66 -2.15 25.55
N GLY A 80 1.37 -0.83 25.48
CA GLY A 80 2.10 0.19 26.25
C GLY A 80 3.50 0.53 25.72
N ARG A 81 3.90 0.00 24.56
CA ARG A 81 5.19 0.25 23.90
C ARG A 81 4.99 1.10 22.64
N PRO A 82 5.86 2.09 22.37
CA PRO A 82 5.81 2.78 21.09
C PRO A 82 6.15 1.82 19.95
N ILE A 83 5.61 2.10 18.76
CA ILE A 83 6.04 1.45 17.52
C ILE A 83 7.02 2.36 16.78
N GLN A 84 7.93 1.76 16.03
CA GLN A 84 8.88 2.44 15.16
C GLN A 84 8.86 1.77 13.77
N VAL A 85 8.42 2.51 12.76
CA VAL A 85 8.42 2.03 11.37
C VAL A 85 9.72 2.46 10.67
N ILE A 86 10.49 1.48 10.20
CA ILE A 86 11.72 1.68 9.43
C ILE A 86 11.34 1.59 7.96
N SER A 87 11.16 2.74 7.30
CA SER A 87 10.74 2.79 5.89
C SER A 87 11.92 2.97 4.96
N GLU A 88 12.07 2.09 3.96
CA GLU A 88 13.12 2.15 2.94
C GLU A 88 12.62 1.88 1.54
N ASP A 89 13.33 2.45 0.56
CA ASP A 89 13.10 2.22 -0.86
C ASP A 89 13.45 0.78 -1.24
N SER A 90 12.49 0.05 -1.78
CA SER A 90 12.72 -1.33 -2.26
C SER A 90 13.53 -1.38 -3.56
N ILE A 91 13.48 -0.36 -4.40
CA ILE A 91 14.20 -0.18 -5.67
C ILE A 91 13.88 -1.30 -6.68
N ASN A 92 14.27 -2.54 -6.38
CA ASN A 92 14.08 -3.74 -7.19
C ASN A 92 14.01 -4.99 -6.28
N PRO A 93 13.65 -6.18 -6.81
CA PRO A 93 13.50 -7.39 -6.01
C PRO A 93 14.74 -7.79 -5.18
N ASP A 94 15.95 -7.69 -5.75
CA ASP A 94 17.20 -8.08 -5.09
C ASP A 94 17.53 -7.13 -3.93
N THR A 95 17.40 -5.85 -4.16
CA THR A 95 17.57 -4.81 -3.11
C THR A 95 16.52 -4.97 -2.02
N ALA A 96 15.27 -5.21 -2.39
CA ALA A 96 14.19 -5.43 -1.45
C ALA A 96 14.45 -6.65 -0.55
N ALA A 97 14.88 -7.78 -1.11
CA ALA A 97 15.26 -8.98 -0.35
C ALA A 97 16.42 -8.72 0.60
N THR A 98 17.47 -8.03 0.12
CA THR A 98 18.65 -7.69 0.94
C THR A 98 18.27 -6.79 2.13
N LYS A 99 17.46 -5.77 1.89
CA LYS A 99 16.96 -4.87 2.94
C LYS A 99 16.03 -5.57 3.91
N ALA A 100 15.13 -6.43 3.41
CA ALA A 100 14.26 -7.24 4.23
C ALA A 100 15.06 -8.12 5.21
N GLN A 101 16.09 -8.82 4.72
CA GLN A 101 16.95 -9.64 5.56
C GLN A 101 17.67 -8.79 6.63
N ARG A 102 18.23 -7.62 6.24
CA ARG A 102 18.90 -6.72 7.19
C ARG A 102 17.92 -6.21 8.25
N MET A 103 16.70 -5.82 7.88
CA MET A 103 15.69 -5.33 8.82
C MET A 103 15.36 -6.38 9.89
N LEU A 104 15.32 -7.66 9.50
CA LEU A 104 15.06 -8.74 10.45
C LEU A 104 16.27 -9.03 11.34
N ASP A 105 17.50 -9.12 10.76
CA ASP A 105 18.68 -9.60 11.47
C ASP A 105 19.38 -8.51 12.30
N ARG A 106 19.40 -7.28 11.82
CA ARG A 106 20.20 -6.18 12.41
C ARG A 106 19.33 -5.09 13.01
N ASP A 107 18.26 -4.71 12.32
CA ASP A 107 17.42 -3.58 12.76
C ASP A 107 16.38 -4.03 13.78
N GLY A 108 16.23 -5.35 14.01
CA GLY A 108 15.35 -5.92 15.03
C GLY A 108 13.87 -5.78 14.71
N ALA A 109 13.50 -5.77 13.41
CA ALA A 109 12.11 -5.72 13.00
C ALA A 109 11.34 -6.98 13.46
N ALA A 110 10.22 -6.80 14.15
CA ALA A 110 9.36 -7.89 14.60
C ALA A 110 8.73 -8.61 13.40
N PHE A 111 8.35 -7.87 12.39
CA PHE A 111 7.82 -8.36 11.12
C PHE A 111 8.04 -7.33 10.01
N LEU A 112 7.75 -7.73 8.77
CA LEU A 112 7.86 -6.89 7.58
C LEU A 112 6.48 -6.50 7.07
N MET A 113 6.37 -5.31 6.46
CA MET A 113 5.16 -4.87 5.78
C MET A 113 5.48 -3.93 4.62
N GLY A 114 4.49 -3.75 3.76
CA GLY A 114 4.61 -2.83 2.64
C GLY A 114 4.54 -3.53 1.30
N GLU A 115 5.23 -2.97 0.37
CA GLU A 115 5.52 -3.26 -1.02
C GLU A 115 4.32 -3.09 -1.97
N ILE A 116 4.61 -2.40 -3.09
CA ILE A 116 3.68 -2.18 -4.20
C ILE A 116 4.06 -3.04 -5.39
N SER A 117 5.38 -3.22 -5.65
CA SER A 117 5.86 -4.10 -6.71
C SER A 117 5.62 -5.56 -6.39
N SER A 118 4.85 -6.26 -7.21
CA SER A 118 4.61 -7.69 -7.00
C SER A 118 5.88 -8.55 -7.12
N ALA A 119 6.86 -8.13 -7.91
CA ALA A 119 8.13 -8.82 -8.02
C ALA A 119 8.97 -8.67 -6.73
N SER A 120 9.05 -7.47 -6.17
CA SER A 120 9.72 -7.23 -4.89
C SER A 120 8.98 -7.90 -3.73
N ALA A 121 7.64 -7.91 -3.74
CA ALA A 121 6.84 -8.59 -2.72
C ALA A 121 7.10 -10.10 -2.70
N LEU A 122 7.26 -10.76 -3.87
CA LEU A 122 7.66 -12.16 -3.96
C LEU A 122 9.03 -12.39 -3.32
N ALA A 123 10.01 -11.53 -3.59
CA ALA A 123 11.35 -11.64 -3.01
C ALA A 123 11.34 -11.45 -1.49
N ILE A 124 10.62 -10.44 -0.98
CA ILE A 124 10.44 -10.18 0.46
C ILE A 124 9.74 -11.37 1.15
N SER A 125 8.71 -11.92 0.52
CA SER A 125 7.95 -13.04 1.09
C SER A 125 8.81 -14.27 1.33
N GLN A 126 9.76 -14.56 0.42
CA GLN A 126 10.72 -15.66 0.59
C GLN A 126 11.69 -15.40 1.74
N VAL A 127 12.14 -14.16 1.92
CA VAL A 127 12.97 -13.78 3.07
C VAL A 127 12.20 -13.97 4.37
N ALA A 128 10.96 -13.46 4.43
CA ALA A 128 10.10 -13.59 5.59
C ALA A 128 9.83 -15.05 5.96
N ALA A 129 9.50 -15.89 4.98
CA ALA A 129 9.24 -17.32 5.18
C ALA A 129 10.46 -18.07 5.73
N ARG A 130 11.67 -17.84 5.16
CA ARG A 130 12.92 -18.46 5.66
C ARG A 130 13.22 -18.08 7.11
N ASN A 131 12.89 -16.84 7.49
CA ASN A 131 13.14 -16.33 8.85
C ASN A 131 11.95 -16.58 9.80
N LYS A 132 10.86 -17.23 9.33
CA LYS A 132 9.61 -17.44 10.09
C LYS A 132 9.07 -16.13 10.67
N ARG A 133 9.09 -15.07 9.86
CA ARG A 133 8.58 -13.74 10.20
C ARG A 133 7.42 -13.37 9.29
N LEU A 134 6.40 -12.74 9.86
CA LEU A 134 5.27 -12.25 9.04
C LEU A 134 5.74 -11.21 8.03
N PHE A 135 5.15 -11.28 6.85
CA PHE A 135 5.16 -10.23 5.85
C PHE A 135 3.73 -9.86 5.47
N LEU A 136 3.36 -8.63 5.79
CA LEU A 136 2.09 -8.07 5.35
C LEU A 136 2.31 -7.38 4.01
N SER A 137 1.96 -8.07 2.91
CA SER A 137 2.03 -7.55 1.54
C SER A 137 0.86 -6.62 1.29
N ILE A 138 1.11 -5.30 1.21
CA ILE A 138 0.05 -4.29 1.32
C ILE A 138 -0.47 -3.83 -0.04
N GLY A 139 0.40 -3.46 -0.99
CA GLY A 139 -0.02 -2.87 -2.27
C GLY A 139 0.23 -3.74 -3.50
N ALA A 140 0.83 -4.93 -3.34
CA ALA A 140 1.11 -5.83 -4.44
C ALA A 140 -0.10 -6.68 -4.80
N ARG A 141 -0.51 -6.65 -6.08
CA ARG A 141 -1.80 -7.18 -6.55
C ARG A 141 -1.71 -8.50 -7.35
N SER A 142 -0.50 -9.00 -7.67
CA SER A 142 -0.36 -10.23 -8.43
C SER A 142 -1.09 -11.41 -7.76
N ASP A 143 -1.88 -12.15 -8.54
CA ASP A 143 -2.55 -13.38 -8.08
C ASP A 143 -1.54 -14.46 -7.67
N THR A 144 -0.33 -14.42 -8.24
CA THR A 144 0.77 -15.33 -7.89
C THR A 144 1.11 -15.29 -6.41
N LEU A 145 1.03 -14.11 -5.75
CA LEU A 145 1.35 -13.95 -4.31
C LEU A 145 0.42 -14.78 -3.42
N ARG A 146 -0.89 -14.78 -3.71
CA ARG A 146 -1.90 -15.51 -2.93
C ARG A 146 -2.33 -16.82 -3.59
N GLY A 147 -1.62 -17.22 -4.66
CA GLY A 147 -1.78 -18.47 -5.39
C GLY A 147 -0.55 -19.36 -5.24
N LYS A 148 0.13 -19.66 -6.35
CA LYS A 148 1.28 -20.59 -6.38
C LYS A 148 2.46 -20.21 -5.49
N SER A 149 2.58 -18.97 -5.05
CA SER A 149 3.64 -18.47 -4.16
C SER A 149 3.14 -18.10 -2.76
N CYS A 150 1.92 -18.49 -2.40
CA CYS A 150 1.43 -18.31 -1.04
C CYS A 150 2.31 -19.06 -0.05
N ASN A 151 2.43 -18.57 1.15
CA ASN A 151 3.14 -19.24 2.24
C ASN A 151 2.58 -18.76 3.59
N LYS A 152 2.80 -19.58 4.61
CA LYS A 152 2.28 -19.39 5.98
C LYS A 152 2.56 -18.01 6.58
N TYR A 153 3.64 -17.35 6.16
CA TYR A 153 4.10 -16.10 6.76
C TYR A 153 3.72 -14.86 5.96
N MET A 154 3.01 -15.00 4.84
CA MET A 154 2.58 -13.87 4.03
C MET A 154 1.07 -13.67 4.09
N PHE A 155 0.64 -12.46 4.44
CA PHE A 155 -0.75 -12.00 4.40
C PHE A 155 -0.87 -10.86 3.38
N CYS A 156 -1.86 -10.94 2.49
CA CYS A 156 -2.05 -9.98 1.41
C CYS A 156 -3.23 -9.04 1.70
N VAL A 157 -2.98 -7.74 1.74
CA VAL A 157 -3.99 -6.74 2.09
C VAL A 157 -4.73 -6.20 0.88
N ASP A 158 -4.02 -5.80 -0.18
CA ASP A 158 -4.68 -5.28 -1.39
C ASP A 158 -5.41 -6.39 -2.16
N ILE A 159 -6.38 -5.99 -2.97
CA ILE A 159 -7.16 -6.92 -3.78
C ILE A 159 -6.30 -7.52 -4.91
N PRO A 160 -6.52 -8.80 -5.28
CA PRO A 160 -5.80 -9.44 -6.37
C PRO A 160 -6.22 -8.92 -7.74
N ASN A 161 -5.37 -9.15 -8.75
CA ASN A 161 -5.63 -8.78 -10.14
C ASN A 161 -6.97 -9.33 -10.67
N THR A 162 -7.32 -10.55 -10.33
CA THR A 162 -8.62 -11.14 -10.69
C THR A 162 -9.79 -10.29 -10.18
N VAL A 163 -9.71 -9.78 -8.95
CA VAL A 163 -10.77 -8.91 -8.38
C VAL A 163 -10.83 -7.56 -9.10
N MET A 164 -9.68 -6.99 -9.48
CA MET A 164 -9.64 -5.77 -10.28
C MET A 164 -10.35 -5.93 -11.61
N VAL A 165 -10.08 -7.04 -12.32
CA VAL A 165 -10.74 -7.39 -13.59
C VAL A 165 -12.25 -7.60 -13.37
N ASN A 166 -12.66 -8.31 -12.33
CA ASN A 166 -14.07 -8.56 -12.03
C ASN A 166 -14.83 -7.26 -11.69
N ALA A 167 -14.20 -6.33 -10.97
CA ALA A 167 -14.79 -5.04 -10.63
C ALA A 167 -15.09 -4.19 -11.88
N VAL A 168 -14.13 -4.03 -12.79
CA VAL A 168 -14.33 -3.33 -14.07
C VAL A 168 -15.22 -4.16 -15.00
N GLY A 169 -15.00 -5.47 -15.05
CA GLY A 169 -15.75 -6.40 -15.88
C GLY A 169 -17.25 -6.33 -15.63
N SER A 170 -17.68 -6.19 -14.38
CA SER A 170 -19.09 -6.02 -14.04
C SER A 170 -19.71 -4.77 -14.68
N ALA A 171 -18.97 -3.67 -14.76
CA ALA A 171 -19.42 -2.46 -15.46
C ALA A 171 -19.44 -2.67 -16.98
N LEU A 172 -18.41 -3.30 -17.55
CA LEU A 172 -18.37 -3.59 -18.98
C LEU A 172 -19.50 -4.52 -19.44
N LEU A 173 -19.86 -5.51 -18.63
CA LEU A 173 -20.98 -6.41 -18.92
C LEU A 173 -22.31 -5.67 -18.89
N ARG A 174 -22.56 -4.84 -17.89
CA ARG A 174 -23.76 -4.01 -17.79
C ARG A 174 -23.90 -3.09 -19.01
N ASP A 175 -22.79 -2.53 -19.49
CA ASP A 175 -22.76 -1.58 -20.60
C ASP A 175 -22.65 -2.26 -21.98
N ASN A 176 -22.80 -3.62 -22.05
CA ASN A 176 -22.71 -4.45 -23.26
C ASN A 176 -21.38 -4.27 -24.04
N MET A 177 -20.29 -4.03 -23.34
CA MET A 177 -18.98 -3.75 -23.92
C MET A 177 -18.03 -4.98 -23.94
N VAL A 178 -18.54 -6.21 -23.86
CA VAL A 178 -17.70 -7.42 -23.85
C VAL A 178 -18.03 -8.38 -24.99
N LYS A 179 -19.28 -8.85 -25.05
CA LYS A 179 -19.68 -9.89 -26.01
C LYS A 179 -19.47 -9.46 -27.47
N GLY A 180 -18.70 -10.24 -28.21
CA GLY A 180 -18.38 -9.99 -29.61
C GLY A 180 -17.39 -8.86 -29.86
N LYS A 181 -16.92 -8.16 -28.82
CA LYS A 181 -15.96 -7.05 -28.93
C LYS A 181 -14.54 -7.54 -29.12
N ARG A 182 -13.75 -6.79 -29.88
CA ARG A 182 -12.33 -7.00 -30.15
C ARG A 182 -11.51 -6.15 -29.20
N PHE A 183 -10.67 -6.80 -28.40
CA PHE A 183 -9.81 -6.14 -27.39
C PHE A 183 -8.34 -6.15 -27.84
N VAL A 184 -7.63 -5.08 -27.58
CA VAL A 184 -6.17 -5.03 -27.58
C VAL A 184 -5.73 -4.63 -26.17
N THR A 185 -4.72 -5.33 -25.62
CA THR A 185 -4.15 -5.03 -24.32
C THR A 185 -2.75 -4.45 -24.43
N LEU A 186 -2.41 -3.51 -23.53
CA LEU A 186 -1.05 -3.07 -23.23
C LEU A 186 -0.71 -3.57 -21.84
N THR A 187 0.29 -4.43 -21.74
CA THR A 187 0.56 -5.18 -20.50
C THR A 187 1.97 -4.90 -19.98
N ALA A 188 2.09 -4.47 -18.74
CA ALA A 188 3.38 -4.26 -18.08
C ALA A 188 4.18 -5.57 -18.02
N ASP A 189 5.42 -5.56 -18.53
CA ASP A 189 6.24 -6.77 -18.69
C ASP A 189 6.93 -7.17 -17.38
N TYR A 190 6.11 -7.56 -16.40
CA TYR A 190 6.54 -8.21 -15.16
C TYR A 190 5.37 -8.98 -14.51
N VAL A 191 5.62 -9.70 -13.41
CA VAL A 191 4.66 -10.64 -12.83
C VAL A 191 3.26 -10.08 -12.59
N PHE A 192 3.14 -8.80 -12.18
CA PHE A 192 1.85 -8.13 -12.00
C PHE A 192 1.07 -8.03 -13.32
N GLY A 193 1.69 -7.53 -14.37
CA GLY A 193 1.04 -7.36 -15.69
C GLY A 193 0.69 -8.70 -16.31
N HIS A 194 1.58 -9.70 -16.23
CA HIS A 194 1.30 -11.04 -16.73
C HIS A 194 0.12 -11.70 -16.03
N ASP A 195 0.00 -11.55 -14.71
CA ASP A 195 -1.15 -12.07 -13.96
C ASP A 195 -2.44 -11.30 -14.31
N LEU A 196 -2.35 -9.98 -14.49
CA LEU A 196 -3.50 -9.16 -14.89
C LEU A 196 -4.00 -9.53 -16.29
N LEU A 197 -3.07 -9.74 -17.24
CA LEU A 197 -3.39 -10.24 -18.58
C LEU A 197 -4.06 -11.62 -18.52
N ARG A 198 -3.54 -12.52 -17.69
CA ARG A 198 -4.16 -13.84 -17.50
C ARG A 198 -5.60 -13.73 -17.01
N ALA A 199 -5.85 -12.89 -15.99
CA ALA A 199 -7.18 -12.63 -15.47
C ALA A 199 -8.09 -11.99 -16.54
N ALA A 200 -7.60 -11.02 -17.31
CA ALA A 200 -8.33 -10.40 -18.40
C ALA A 200 -8.69 -11.39 -19.51
N LYS A 201 -7.76 -12.25 -19.94
CA LYS A 201 -8.00 -13.32 -20.92
C LYS A 201 -9.10 -14.27 -20.44
N ALA A 202 -9.05 -14.70 -19.18
CA ALA A 202 -10.07 -15.56 -18.60
C ALA A 202 -11.45 -14.89 -18.59
N PHE A 203 -11.50 -13.61 -18.20
CA PHE A 203 -12.73 -12.81 -18.20
C PHE A 203 -13.32 -12.68 -19.62
N PHE A 204 -12.52 -12.30 -20.63
CA PHE A 204 -12.99 -12.17 -22.00
C PHE A 204 -13.49 -13.50 -22.55
N ALA A 205 -12.76 -14.59 -22.34
CA ALA A 205 -13.17 -15.92 -22.78
C ALA A 205 -14.51 -16.34 -22.15
N ALA A 206 -14.72 -16.09 -20.85
CA ALA A 206 -15.95 -16.44 -20.16
C ALA A 206 -17.17 -15.64 -20.64
N HIS A 207 -16.95 -14.43 -21.18
CA HIS A 207 -18.04 -13.51 -21.55
C HIS A 207 -18.10 -13.18 -23.05
N GLY A 208 -17.39 -13.94 -23.90
CA GLY A 208 -17.46 -13.83 -25.37
C GLY A 208 -16.76 -12.61 -25.93
N GLY A 209 -15.78 -12.06 -25.26
CA GLY A 209 -14.87 -11.05 -25.77
C GLY A 209 -13.69 -11.68 -26.56
N ASN A 210 -13.16 -10.99 -27.55
CA ASN A 210 -12.09 -11.47 -28.43
C ASN A 210 -10.81 -10.65 -28.21
N LEU A 211 -9.79 -11.21 -27.58
CA LEU A 211 -8.46 -10.59 -27.50
C LEU A 211 -7.76 -10.76 -28.86
N VAL A 212 -7.56 -9.69 -29.60
CA VAL A 212 -6.96 -9.67 -30.94
C VAL A 212 -5.51 -9.17 -30.97
N GLY A 213 -5.00 -8.68 -29.87
CA GLY A 213 -3.61 -8.25 -29.69
C GLY A 213 -3.25 -8.03 -28.23
N ASP A 214 -2.00 -8.30 -27.90
CA ASP A 214 -1.40 -8.04 -26.59
C ASP A 214 0.03 -7.54 -26.79
N GLU A 215 0.33 -6.38 -26.26
CA GLU A 215 1.65 -5.75 -26.36
C GLU A 215 2.28 -5.70 -24.96
N LEU A 216 3.40 -6.39 -24.78
CA LEU A 216 4.20 -6.29 -23.57
C LEU A 216 4.99 -4.98 -23.57
N VAL A 217 4.95 -4.26 -22.47
CA VAL A 217 5.56 -2.94 -22.28
C VAL A 217 6.54 -3.02 -21.12
N ALA A 218 7.84 -2.91 -21.43
CA ALA A 218 8.88 -2.89 -20.39
C ALA A 218 8.65 -1.73 -19.40
N THR A 219 9.01 -1.90 -18.14
CA THR A 219 8.64 -0.97 -17.05
C THR A 219 9.29 0.41 -17.14
N ASP A 220 10.32 0.57 -17.95
CA ASP A 220 11.06 1.80 -18.23
C ASP A 220 10.57 2.55 -19.47
N VAL A 221 9.59 2.00 -20.20
CA VAL A 221 9.02 2.65 -21.39
C VAL A 221 8.28 3.93 -21.01
N THR A 222 8.64 5.01 -21.68
CA THR A 222 8.03 6.33 -21.54
C THR A 222 7.35 6.82 -22.84
N ASP A 223 7.79 6.33 -24.01
CA ASP A 223 7.20 6.62 -25.31
C ASP A 223 6.26 5.49 -25.75
N PHE A 224 4.97 5.78 -25.79
CA PHE A 224 3.93 4.85 -26.22
C PHE A 224 3.58 4.94 -27.70
N SER A 225 4.18 5.86 -28.47
CA SER A 225 3.88 6.05 -29.89
C SER A 225 3.92 4.76 -30.73
N PRO A 226 4.94 3.87 -30.57
CA PRO A 226 4.97 2.60 -31.31
C PRO A 226 3.77 1.70 -31.03
N TYR A 227 3.35 1.64 -29.77
CA TYR A 227 2.21 0.83 -29.32
C TYR A 227 0.88 1.42 -29.83
N LEU A 228 0.73 2.75 -29.80
CA LEU A 228 -0.47 3.44 -30.30
C LEU A 228 -0.64 3.27 -31.80
N LEU A 229 0.45 3.22 -32.58
CA LEU A 229 0.42 2.89 -34.01
C LEU A 229 -0.06 1.46 -34.24
N LYS A 230 0.38 0.47 -33.45
CA LYS A 230 -0.10 -0.92 -33.53
C LYS A 230 -1.59 -1.01 -33.20
N ILE A 231 -2.06 -0.31 -32.17
CA ILE A 231 -3.48 -0.23 -31.82
C ILE A 231 -4.30 0.32 -32.99
N ARG A 232 -3.83 1.39 -33.64
CA ARG A 232 -4.48 1.97 -34.84
C ARG A 232 -4.58 0.97 -35.99
N GLN A 233 -3.55 0.16 -36.20
CA GLN A 233 -3.54 -0.90 -37.22
C GLN A 233 -4.49 -2.05 -36.88
N ALA A 234 -4.54 -2.46 -35.60
CA ALA A 234 -5.40 -3.56 -35.15
C ALA A 234 -6.89 -3.21 -35.19
N ARG A 235 -7.25 -1.94 -35.12
CA ARG A 235 -8.66 -1.44 -35.12
C ARG A 235 -9.53 -2.19 -34.11
N PRO A 236 -9.19 -2.18 -32.80
CA PRO A 236 -10.00 -2.84 -31.79
C PRO A 236 -11.33 -2.12 -31.56
N ASP A 237 -12.27 -2.78 -30.90
CA ASP A 237 -13.45 -2.11 -30.36
C ASP A 237 -13.15 -1.44 -29.01
N VAL A 238 -12.19 -2.00 -28.24
CA VAL A 238 -11.80 -1.52 -26.93
C VAL A 238 -10.30 -1.74 -26.71
N VAL A 239 -9.62 -0.74 -26.16
CA VAL A 239 -8.23 -0.85 -25.68
C VAL A 239 -8.22 -1.08 -24.17
N CYS A 240 -7.44 -2.06 -23.71
CA CYS A 240 -7.28 -2.35 -22.29
C CYS A 240 -5.87 -2.04 -21.79
N SER A 241 -5.77 -1.33 -20.67
CA SER A 241 -4.52 -1.07 -19.98
C SER A 241 -4.32 -2.03 -18.81
N ASN A 242 -3.25 -2.83 -18.88
CA ASN A 242 -2.72 -3.68 -17.82
C ASN A 242 -1.38 -3.11 -17.30
N LEU A 243 -1.24 -1.80 -17.28
CA LEU A 243 -0.03 -1.07 -16.93
C LEU A 243 -0.03 -0.66 -15.44
N ALA A 244 1.09 -0.12 -14.96
CA ALA A 244 1.24 0.34 -13.59
C ALA A 244 2.08 1.62 -13.51
N GLY A 245 1.79 2.45 -12.50
CA GLY A 245 2.56 3.65 -12.18
C GLY A 245 2.71 4.59 -13.36
N ASN A 246 3.92 5.10 -13.58
CA ASN A 246 4.21 6.07 -14.65
C ASN A 246 3.84 5.59 -16.06
N GLN A 247 3.79 4.27 -16.31
CA GLN A 247 3.33 3.76 -17.59
C GLN A 247 1.87 4.15 -17.87
N VAL A 248 1.00 4.05 -16.83
CA VAL A 248 -0.41 4.46 -16.94
C VAL A 248 -0.51 5.96 -17.24
N THR A 249 0.24 6.78 -16.50
CA THR A 249 0.29 8.24 -16.72
C THR A 249 0.71 8.59 -18.14
N ASN A 250 1.79 7.96 -18.64
CA ASN A 250 2.33 8.23 -19.98
C ASN A 250 1.37 7.73 -21.07
N LEU A 251 0.79 6.53 -20.91
CA LEU A 251 -0.21 6.03 -21.85
C LEU A 251 -1.40 6.98 -21.95
N ILE A 252 -1.98 7.39 -20.82
CA ILE A 252 -3.18 8.25 -20.81
C ILE A 252 -2.92 9.57 -21.56
N LYS A 253 -1.79 10.23 -21.28
CA LYS A 253 -1.41 11.48 -21.96
C LYS A 253 -1.27 11.28 -23.47
N GLN A 254 -0.46 10.31 -23.88
CA GLN A 254 -0.17 10.08 -25.30
C GLN A 254 -1.39 9.51 -26.05
N TYR A 255 -2.24 8.74 -25.36
CA TYR A 255 -3.49 8.24 -25.94
C TYR A 255 -4.43 9.39 -26.34
N ALA A 256 -4.57 10.39 -25.47
CA ALA A 256 -5.34 11.59 -25.73
C ALA A 256 -4.74 12.42 -26.87
N GLU A 257 -3.41 12.62 -26.88
CA GLU A 257 -2.68 13.35 -27.94
C GLU A 257 -2.79 12.69 -29.31
N PHE A 258 -2.75 11.34 -29.36
CA PHE A 258 -2.91 10.57 -30.60
C PHE A 258 -4.31 10.60 -31.17
N GLY A 259 -5.32 10.97 -30.37
CA GLY A 259 -6.71 11.07 -30.77
C GLY A 259 -7.27 9.75 -31.33
N LEU A 260 -6.93 8.61 -30.72
CA LEU A 260 -7.47 7.31 -31.12
C LEU A 260 -8.98 7.24 -30.81
N PRO A 261 -9.81 6.75 -31.76
CA PRO A 261 -11.26 6.76 -31.60
C PRO A 261 -11.80 5.60 -30.74
N TYR A 262 -10.92 4.77 -30.18
CA TYR A 262 -11.32 3.59 -29.43
C TYR A 262 -11.52 3.92 -27.96
N PRO A 263 -12.60 3.44 -27.32
CA PRO A 263 -12.73 3.55 -25.86
C PRO A 263 -11.59 2.80 -25.18
N ILE A 264 -11.05 3.40 -24.10
CA ILE A 264 -10.04 2.79 -23.27
C ILE A 264 -10.67 2.35 -21.94
N VAL A 265 -10.30 1.18 -21.48
CA VAL A 265 -10.57 0.70 -20.11
C VAL A 265 -9.26 0.22 -19.50
N GLY A 266 -9.18 0.20 -18.19
CA GLY A 266 -8.01 -0.39 -17.55
C GLY A 266 -8.41 -1.30 -16.43
N PHE A 267 -7.57 -2.28 -16.17
CA PHE A 267 -7.73 -3.17 -15.03
C PHE A 267 -6.84 -2.77 -13.85
N ASN A 268 -6.15 -1.64 -13.95
CA ASN A 268 -5.38 -1.04 -12.88
C ASN A 268 -5.29 0.48 -13.07
N LEU A 269 -5.68 1.23 -12.06
CA LEU A 269 -5.46 2.67 -11.97
C LEU A 269 -5.25 3.05 -10.50
N ASN A 270 -4.19 3.78 -10.24
CA ASN A 270 -4.01 4.47 -8.97
C ASN A 270 -4.32 5.95 -9.18
N THR A 271 -4.95 6.59 -8.21
CA THR A 271 -5.41 7.96 -8.40
C THR A 271 -4.28 8.95 -8.61
N ALA A 272 -3.08 8.69 -8.06
CA ALA A 272 -1.89 9.49 -8.34
C ALA A 272 -1.50 9.47 -9.83
N ASP A 273 -1.66 8.32 -10.50
CA ASP A 273 -1.35 8.18 -11.93
C ASP A 273 -2.33 9.01 -12.78
N ALA A 274 -3.63 8.98 -12.40
CA ALA A 274 -4.67 9.79 -13.03
C ALA A 274 -4.42 11.30 -12.84
N TRP A 275 -4.11 11.72 -11.61
CA TRP A 275 -3.81 13.12 -11.31
C TRP A 275 -2.57 13.63 -12.04
N ALA A 276 -1.53 12.80 -12.17
CA ALA A 276 -0.31 13.12 -12.90
C ALA A 276 -0.54 13.17 -14.43
N ALA A 277 -1.49 12.41 -14.95
CA ALA A 277 -1.88 12.47 -16.36
C ALA A 277 -2.55 13.80 -16.71
N GLY A 278 -3.21 14.42 -15.76
CA GLY A 278 -3.84 15.73 -15.92
C GLY A 278 -5.28 15.69 -16.39
N GLU A 279 -5.97 16.79 -16.15
CA GLU A 279 -7.37 16.97 -16.48
C GLU A 279 -7.60 16.89 -17.99
N GLY A 280 -8.63 16.15 -18.40
CA GLY A 280 -9.04 16.00 -19.79
C GLY A 280 -8.32 14.92 -20.59
N ASN A 281 -7.25 14.31 -20.06
CA ASN A 281 -6.53 13.23 -20.74
C ASN A 281 -7.10 11.84 -20.41
N LEU A 282 -7.66 11.66 -19.21
CA LEU A 282 -8.23 10.39 -18.79
C LEU A 282 -9.64 10.19 -19.36
N SER A 283 -9.94 8.97 -19.78
CA SER A 283 -11.27 8.53 -20.21
C SER A 283 -11.50 7.08 -19.78
N GLY A 284 -12.72 6.57 -19.96
CA GLY A 284 -13.08 5.18 -19.75
C GLY A 284 -13.39 4.78 -18.31
N THR A 285 -13.35 3.45 -18.07
CA THR A 285 -13.68 2.81 -16.79
C THR A 285 -12.46 2.11 -16.21
N TRP A 286 -12.24 2.27 -14.91
CA TRP A 286 -11.04 1.80 -14.19
C TRP A 286 -11.43 1.26 -12.83
N PRO A 287 -10.67 0.39 -12.18
CA PRO A 287 -10.94 -0.09 -10.85
C PRO A 287 -10.21 0.71 -9.78
N THR A 288 -10.74 0.71 -8.58
CA THR A 288 -9.99 1.11 -7.37
C THR A 288 -10.38 0.27 -6.17
N VAL A 289 -9.48 0.20 -5.20
CA VAL A 289 -9.76 -0.40 -3.90
C VAL A 289 -10.38 0.63 -2.93
N TRP A 290 -10.06 1.91 -3.08
CA TRP A 290 -10.53 3.01 -2.24
C TRP A 290 -10.34 4.35 -2.94
N TYR A 291 -11.12 5.36 -2.58
CA TYR A 291 -10.99 6.72 -3.08
C TYR A 291 -11.33 7.75 -2.00
N HIS A 292 -10.66 8.89 -2.03
CA HIS A 292 -10.79 9.93 -1.01
C HIS A 292 -12.19 10.57 -0.91
N THR A 293 -13.05 10.33 -1.89
CA THR A 293 -14.47 10.78 -1.85
C THR A 293 -15.42 9.73 -1.30
N LEU A 294 -14.91 8.58 -0.83
CA LEU A 294 -15.74 7.51 -0.28
C LEU A 294 -16.53 8.01 0.93
N ASP A 295 -17.87 7.91 0.83
CA ASP A 295 -18.81 8.47 1.81
C ASP A 295 -19.04 7.54 3.01
N THR A 296 -17.98 7.36 3.83
CA THR A 296 -18.09 6.71 5.13
C THR A 296 -17.51 7.63 6.21
N PRO A 297 -18.00 7.57 7.46
CA PRO A 297 -17.45 8.40 8.54
C PRO A 297 -15.95 8.21 8.73
N GLY A 298 -15.45 6.96 8.66
CA GLY A 298 -14.02 6.64 8.80
C GLY A 298 -13.17 7.22 7.68
N SER A 299 -13.60 7.06 6.41
CA SER A 299 -12.90 7.64 5.26
C SER A 299 -12.86 9.17 5.32
N LYS A 300 -13.98 9.83 5.63
CA LYS A 300 -14.04 11.30 5.77
C LYS A 300 -13.07 11.81 6.84
N ALA A 301 -13.08 11.20 8.01
CA ALA A 301 -12.17 11.59 9.10
C ALA A 301 -10.69 11.37 8.74
N PHE A 302 -10.36 10.26 8.07
CA PHE A 302 -9.00 10.01 7.57
C PHE A 302 -8.57 11.06 6.53
N VAL A 303 -9.43 11.34 5.54
CA VAL A 303 -9.15 12.32 4.48
C VAL A 303 -8.92 13.72 5.07
N GLU A 304 -9.79 14.18 5.98
CA GLU A 304 -9.65 15.47 6.63
C GLU A 304 -8.29 15.61 7.35
N LYS A 305 -7.93 14.63 8.17
CA LYS A 305 -6.63 14.61 8.87
C LYS A 305 -5.46 14.56 7.90
N PHE A 306 -5.55 13.74 6.86
CA PHE A 306 -4.49 13.59 5.87
C PHE A 306 -4.26 14.89 5.09
N VAL A 307 -5.34 15.54 4.63
CA VAL A 307 -5.28 16.83 3.92
C VAL A 307 -4.70 17.91 4.82
N LYS A 308 -5.16 18.01 6.08
CA LYS A 308 -4.62 18.96 7.06
C LYS A 308 -3.12 18.81 7.26
N LYS A 309 -2.62 17.56 7.25
CA LYS A 309 -1.20 17.27 7.47
C LYS A 309 -0.34 17.46 6.22
N ASN A 310 -0.85 17.03 5.06
CA ASN A 310 -0.05 16.89 3.84
C ASN A 310 -0.40 17.88 2.72
N GLY A 311 -1.46 18.70 2.87
CA GLY A 311 -1.88 19.72 1.91
C GLY A 311 -2.45 19.18 0.60
N LYS A 312 -2.75 17.87 0.54
CA LYS A 312 -3.30 17.16 -0.63
C LYS A 312 -4.13 15.95 -0.19
N PRO A 313 -5.10 15.49 -1.00
CA PRO A 313 -5.87 14.30 -0.63
C PRO A 313 -5.00 13.03 -0.62
N PRO A 314 -5.36 12.04 0.21
CA PRO A 314 -4.71 10.74 0.20
C PRO A 314 -5.04 9.98 -1.09
N GLU A 315 -4.07 9.27 -1.58
CA GLU A 315 -4.18 8.27 -2.63
C GLU A 315 -4.43 6.90 -2.01
N ASN A 316 -4.89 5.91 -2.77
CA ASN A 316 -5.24 4.59 -2.23
C ASN A 316 -4.09 3.89 -1.50
N HIS A 317 -2.81 4.11 -1.90
CA HIS A 317 -1.66 3.56 -1.17
C HIS A 317 -1.43 4.24 0.18
N ALA A 318 -1.79 5.53 0.33
CA ALA A 318 -1.77 6.16 1.65
C ALA A 318 -2.82 5.55 2.59
N TRP A 319 -4.04 5.33 2.07
CA TRP A 319 -5.10 4.71 2.83
C TRP A 319 -4.75 3.27 3.24
N ILE A 320 -4.31 2.44 2.28
CA ILE A 320 -4.09 1.02 2.55
C ILE A 320 -2.92 0.78 3.51
N GLN A 321 -1.86 1.59 3.45
CA GLN A 321 -0.76 1.53 4.40
C GLN A 321 -1.21 1.97 5.81
N TYR A 322 -2.01 3.03 5.87
CA TYR A 322 -2.57 3.53 7.13
C TYR A 322 -3.44 2.47 7.82
N ILE A 323 -4.40 1.87 7.11
CA ILE A 323 -5.29 0.86 7.70
C ILE A 323 -4.54 -0.42 8.06
N SER A 324 -3.52 -0.79 7.29
CA SER A 324 -2.74 -2.01 7.52
C SER A 324 -1.93 -1.94 8.83
N LEU A 325 -1.29 -0.80 9.10
CA LEU A 325 -0.56 -0.64 10.36
C LEU A 325 -1.52 -0.60 11.56
N LYS A 326 -2.68 0.04 11.43
CA LYS A 326 -3.70 0.06 12.48
C LYS A 326 -4.28 -1.33 12.74
N LEU A 327 -4.56 -2.09 11.70
CA LEU A 327 -4.99 -3.49 11.78
C LEU A 327 -3.96 -4.35 12.53
N MET A 328 -2.67 -4.21 12.20
CA MET A 328 -1.61 -4.94 12.89
C MET A 328 -1.45 -4.50 14.34
N ALA A 329 -1.61 -3.22 14.65
CA ALA A 329 -1.61 -2.73 16.04
C ALA A 329 -2.76 -3.32 16.85
N GLU A 330 -3.96 -3.41 16.25
CA GLU A 330 -5.13 -4.08 16.86
C GLU A 330 -4.85 -5.57 17.08
N ALA A 331 -4.30 -6.27 16.07
CA ALA A 331 -3.95 -7.68 16.18
C ALA A 331 -2.92 -7.95 17.29
N MET A 332 -1.84 -7.14 17.36
CA MET A 332 -0.82 -7.25 18.42
C MET A 332 -1.40 -7.01 19.80
N ASN A 333 -2.27 -6.00 19.97
CA ASN A 333 -2.92 -5.72 21.26
C ASN A 333 -3.87 -6.84 21.69
N ALA A 334 -4.65 -7.39 20.74
CA ALA A 334 -5.60 -8.48 21.02
C ALA A 334 -4.89 -9.81 21.32
N ALA A 335 -3.86 -10.14 20.53
CA ALA A 335 -3.06 -11.35 20.73
C ALA A 335 -2.05 -11.21 21.90
N LYS A 336 -1.82 -10.00 22.41
CA LYS A 336 -0.80 -9.65 23.42
C LYS A 336 0.60 -10.16 23.03
N SER A 337 0.94 -10.06 21.73
CA SER A 337 2.16 -10.63 21.18
C SER A 337 2.62 -9.85 19.94
N THR A 338 3.93 -9.89 19.69
CA THR A 338 4.56 -9.50 18.41
C THR A 338 5.15 -10.72 17.68
N ASP A 339 4.94 -11.92 18.24
CA ASP A 339 5.41 -13.16 17.64
C ASP A 339 4.63 -13.49 16.36
N SER A 340 5.35 -13.87 15.31
CA SER A 340 4.76 -14.07 13.98
C SER A 340 3.80 -15.26 13.89
N GLU A 341 4.07 -16.35 14.60
CA GLU A 341 3.16 -17.51 14.64
C GLU A 341 1.86 -17.17 15.35
N THR A 342 1.98 -16.47 16.48
CA THR A 342 0.81 -16.02 17.28
C THR A 342 -0.04 -15.04 16.50
N LEU A 343 0.58 -14.08 15.80
CA LEU A 343 -0.13 -13.09 14.98
C LEU A 343 -0.77 -13.73 13.74
N GLY A 344 -0.05 -14.64 13.05
CA GLY A 344 -0.62 -15.40 11.93
C GLY A 344 -1.87 -16.16 12.33
N ALA A 345 -1.79 -16.94 13.42
CA ALA A 345 -2.94 -17.66 13.95
C ALA A 345 -4.11 -16.74 14.39
N TYR A 346 -3.82 -15.52 14.82
CA TYR A 346 -4.87 -14.53 15.14
C TYR A 346 -5.56 -14.03 13.88
N LEU A 347 -4.80 -13.69 12.82
CA LEU A 347 -5.34 -13.19 11.56
C LEU A 347 -6.20 -14.24 10.85
N GLU A 348 -5.82 -15.53 10.92
CA GLU A 348 -6.55 -16.66 10.34
C GLU A 348 -7.93 -16.91 10.97
N LYS A 349 -8.22 -16.35 12.16
CA LYS A 349 -9.53 -16.52 12.83
C LYS A 349 -10.69 -15.80 12.13
N GLY A 350 -10.44 -15.04 11.07
CA GLY A 350 -11.48 -14.25 10.39
C GLY A 350 -11.96 -13.06 11.21
N THR A 351 -11.09 -12.51 12.07
CA THR A 351 -11.37 -11.28 12.82
C THR A 351 -11.73 -10.15 11.86
N GLN A 352 -12.82 -9.45 12.18
CA GLN A 352 -13.35 -8.37 11.38
C GLN A 352 -12.65 -7.04 11.71
N PHE A 353 -11.94 -6.47 10.74
CA PHE A 353 -11.22 -5.21 10.87
C PHE A 353 -11.98 -4.05 10.21
N ASP A 354 -12.01 -2.91 10.89
CA ASP A 354 -12.47 -1.66 10.28
C ASP A 354 -11.37 -1.11 9.36
N ILE A 355 -11.66 -1.07 8.07
CA ILE A 355 -10.77 -0.55 7.03
C ILE A 355 -11.28 0.77 6.45
N LEU A 356 -12.12 1.48 7.19
CA LEU A 356 -12.73 2.78 6.84
C LEU A 356 -13.71 2.70 5.66
N LYS A 357 -14.10 1.50 5.25
CA LYS A 357 -15.13 1.24 4.23
C LYS A 357 -16.49 0.95 4.88
N ALA A 358 -17.51 0.76 4.04
CA ALA A 358 -18.84 0.42 4.53
C ALA A 358 -18.88 -0.96 5.20
N ARG A 359 -18.15 -1.91 4.66
CA ARG A 359 -18.04 -3.28 5.18
C ARG A 359 -16.67 -3.51 5.80
N LYS A 360 -16.65 -4.19 6.95
CA LYS A 360 -15.41 -4.67 7.58
C LYS A 360 -14.76 -5.74 6.71
N ALA A 361 -13.44 -5.82 6.82
CA ALA A 361 -12.62 -6.81 6.12
C ALA A 361 -12.10 -7.88 7.08
N TYR A 362 -11.74 -9.03 6.54
CA TYR A 362 -11.12 -10.12 7.31
C TYR A 362 -10.14 -10.90 6.44
N PHE A 363 -9.15 -11.53 7.05
CA PHE A 363 -8.27 -12.43 6.32
C PHE A 363 -8.92 -13.79 6.16
N ARG A 364 -8.89 -14.31 4.95
CA ARG A 364 -9.34 -15.64 4.61
C ARG A 364 -8.21 -16.64 4.92
N ALA A 365 -8.51 -17.65 5.73
CA ALA A 365 -7.48 -18.51 6.33
C ALA A 365 -6.69 -19.36 5.34
N TRP A 366 -7.28 -19.77 4.21
CA TRP A 366 -6.66 -20.73 3.31
C TRP A 366 -5.73 -20.10 2.24
N ASP A 367 -5.74 -18.76 2.07
CA ASP A 367 -4.86 -18.03 1.13
C ASP A 367 -4.34 -16.72 1.70
N HIS A 368 -4.66 -16.42 2.94
CA HIS A 368 -4.25 -15.19 3.66
C HIS A 368 -4.60 -13.88 2.93
N GLN A 369 -5.63 -13.90 2.09
CA GLN A 369 -6.13 -12.70 1.42
C GLN A 369 -7.08 -11.92 2.32
N LEU A 370 -6.86 -10.60 2.48
CA LEU A 370 -7.84 -9.70 3.10
C LEU A 370 -9.04 -9.53 2.16
N ILE A 371 -10.19 -10.01 2.59
CA ILE A 371 -11.43 -9.97 1.82
C ILE A 371 -12.12 -8.62 2.04
N GLN A 372 -12.32 -7.89 0.97
CA GLN A 372 -12.87 -6.54 0.96
C GLN A 372 -13.54 -6.20 -0.38
N GLU A 373 -14.32 -5.15 -0.42
CA GLU A 373 -14.96 -4.66 -1.65
C GLU A 373 -14.00 -3.85 -2.52
N ALA A 374 -14.29 -3.78 -3.81
CA ALA A 374 -13.67 -2.93 -4.81
C ALA A 374 -14.69 -1.97 -5.42
N TYR A 375 -14.23 -1.02 -6.23
CA TYR A 375 -15.08 -0.03 -6.86
C TYR A 375 -14.65 0.20 -8.32
N PRO A 376 -15.59 0.34 -9.28
CA PRO A 376 -15.27 0.92 -10.57
C PRO A 376 -15.18 2.45 -10.45
N PHE A 377 -14.31 3.05 -11.24
CA PHE A 377 -14.31 4.49 -11.51
C PHE A 377 -14.84 4.77 -12.90
N THR A 378 -15.50 5.89 -13.07
CA THR A 378 -15.69 6.56 -14.34
C THR A 378 -15.09 7.97 -14.28
N VAL A 379 -14.72 8.52 -15.42
CA VAL A 379 -14.18 9.88 -15.49
C VAL A 379 -15.34 10.88 -15.49
N LYS A 380 -15.25 11.91 -14.66
CA LYS A 380 -16.27 12.97 -14.61
C LYS A 380 -16.25 13.80 -15.90
N PRO A 381 -17.41 14.24 -16.39
CA PRO A 381 -17.48 15.29 -17.40
C PRO A 381 -16.70 16.54 -16.93
N LYS A 382 -15.97 17.17 -17.82
CA LYS A 382 -15.12 18.34 -17.51
C LYS A 382 -15.86 19.43 -16.70
N ALA A 383 -17.13 19.69 -17.03
CA ALA A 383 -17.96 20.67 -16.32
C ALA A 383 -18.27 20.31 -14.85
N GLN A 384 -18.05 19.07 -14.44
CA GLN A 384 -18.27 18.57 -13.07
C GLN A 384 -16.98 18.45 -12.25
N ILE A 385 -15.82 18.65 -12.87
CA ILE A 385 -14.53 18.60 -12.19
C ILE A 385 -14.33 19.92 -11.43
N LYS A 386 -14.15 19.83 -10.10
CA LYS A 386 -13.97 21.00 -9.23
C LYS A 386 -12.52 21.44 -9.11
N ASP A 387 -11.60 20.47 -9.13
CA ASP A 387 -10.16 20.69 -9.05
C ASP A 387 -9.41 19.47 -9.63
N LYS A 388 -8.09 19.57 -9.69
CA LYS A 388 -7.20 18.53 -10.24
C LYS A 388 -7.29 17.17 -9.52
N TRP A 389 -7.90 17.10 -8.35
CA TRP A 389 -8.06 15.88 -7.56
C TRP A 389 -9.44 15.23 -7.76
N ASP A 390 -10.40 15.97 -8.30
CA ASP A 390 -11.82 15.60 -8.40
C ASP A 390 -12.21 15.07 -9.80
N MET A 391 -11.29 14.37 -10.48
CA MET A 391 -11.49 13.92 -11.88
C MET A 391 -12.35 12.65 -12.00
N LEU A 392 -12.52 11.90 -10.93
CA LEU A 392 -13.09 10.56 -10.96
C LEU A 392 -14.40 10.49 -10.20
N GLN A 393 -15.38 9.77 -10.78
CA GLN A 393 -16.62 9.40 -10.14
C GLN A 393 -16.53 7.96 -9.65
N LEU A 394 -16.61 7.78 -8.33
CA LEU A 394 -16.66 6.46 -7.71
C LEU A 394 -18.02 5.80 -8.02
N GLY A 395 -17.98 4.58 -8.54
CA GLY A 395 -19.15 3.74 -8.74
C GLY A 395 -19.58 2.99 -7.48
N ALA A 396 -20.63 2.16 -7.61
CA ALA A 396 -21.11 1.32 -6.52
C ALA A 396 -20.05 0.26 -6.13
N ALA A 397 -20.10 -0.15 -4.87
CA ALA A 397 -19.24 -1.24 -4.38
C ALA A 397 -19.48 -2.55 -5.13
N VAL A 398 -18.41 -3.28 -5.41
CA VAL A 398 -18.43 -4.61 -5.99
C VAL A 398 -17.74 -5.57 -5.01
N PRO A 399 -18.40 -6.65 -4.58
CA PRO A 399 -19.79 -7.04 -4.91
C PRO A 399 -20.81 -6.10 -4.25
N ASN A 400 -22.05 -6.14 -4.76
CA ASN A 400 -23.14 -5.37 -4.17
C ASN A 400 -23.27 -5.66 -2.66
N PRO A 401 -23.80 -4.73 -1.85
CA PRO A 401 -23.88 -4.87 -0.40
C PRO A 401 -24.65 -6.11 0.11
N ASP A 402 -25.59 -6.62 -0.68
CA ASP A 402 -26.39 -7.82 -0.41
C ASP A 402 -25.69 -9.14 -0.77
N GLN A 403 -24.53 -9.08 -1.43
CA GLN A 403 -23.73 -10.22 -1.83
C GLN A 403 -22.56 -10.46 -0.87
N PRO A 404 -22.12 -11.72 -0.67
CA PRO A 404 -20.91 -12.02 0.07
C PRO A 404 -19.68 -11.32 -0.54
N LEU A 405 -18.79 -10.78 0.30
CA LEU A 405 -17.55 -10.15 -0.16
C LEU A 405 -16.70 -11.08 -1.03
N GLU A 406 -16.72 -12.39 -0.73
CA GLU A 406 -15.92 -13.38 -1.45
C GLU A 406 -16.40 -13.65 -2.89
N SER A 407 -17.62 -13.23 -3.25
CA SER A 407 -18.20 -13.56 -4.57
C SER A 407 -17.41 -13.03 -5.77
N ILE A 408 -16.54 -12.03 -5.57
CA ILE A 408 -15.66 -11.49 -6.62
C ILE A 408 -14.23 -12.04 -6.57
N TYR A 409 -13.92 -12.88 -5.58
CA TYR A 409 -12.61 -13.50 -5.40
C TYR A 409 -12.57 -14.90 -5.97
N PRO A 410 -11.38 -15.40 -6.37
CA PRO A 410 -11.23 -16.81 -6.74
C PRO A 410 -11.68 -17.74 -5.61
N THR A 411 -12.36 -18.84 -5.96
CA THR A 411 -12.69 -19.89 -5.01
C THR A 411 -11.43 -20.73 -4.69
N ARG A 412 -11.53 -21.63 -3.71
CA ARG A 412 -10.42 -22.51 -3.34
C ARG A 412 -10.02 -23.44 -4.50
N GLU A 413 -10.99 -23.89 -5.30
CA GLU A 413 -10.74 -24.74 -6.46
C GLU A 413 -10.06 -24.00 -7.61
N GLN A 414 -10.27 -22.69 -7.70
CA GLN A 414 -9.67 -21.83 -8.72
C GLN A 414 -8.28 -21.32 -8.33
N ASN A 415 -7.91 -21.47 -7.06
CA ASN A 415 -6.68 -20.92 -6.51
C ASN A 415 -5.67 -22.03 -6.16
N PRO A 416 -4.45 -22.01 -6.71
CA PRO A 416 -3.45 -23.06 -6.47
C PRO A 416 -2.72 -22.94 -5.11
N CYS A 417 -3.16 -22.05 -4.20
CA CYS A 417 -2.57 -21.93 -2.86
C CYS A 417 -2.82 -23.18 -2.03
N SER A 418 -1.75 -23.69 -1.38
CA SER A 418 -1.82 -24.76 -0.39
C SER A 418 -1.00 -24.33 0.83
N LEU A 419 -1.68 -23.74 1.84
CA LEU A 419 -1.15 -23.41 3.16
C LEU A 419 -1.30 -24.58 4.11
#